data_0adcefe1efbeb9e3729ebbc1f9739b9d
#
_entry.id   0adcefe1efbeb9e3729ebbc1f9739b9d
#
_cell.length_a   1.000
_cell.length_b   1.000
_cell.length_c   1.000
_cell.angle_alpha   90.00
_cell.angle_beta   90.00
_cell.angle_gamma   90.00
#
_symmetry.space_group_name_H-M   'P 1'
#
loop_
_entity.id
_entity.type
_entity.pdbx_description
1 polymer ?
#
loop_
_entity_poly.entity_id
_entity_poly.type
_entity_poly.pdbx_seq_one_letter_code
_entity_poly.pdbx_strand_id
1 'polypeptide(L)'
;RSVGGIAAILALSSFGEIRRKGLLYLIVLNVFGVSLVLLGFVDTFYLTVAVIIVINGMGALSDILSQSLVQTVVPDEMRGRAMGSWAVAVGLGPVGHLQIGTLAAVLTVNLALVLHGIGLLALAIVALFMSPRIRRL
;
A
#
# COMPACT_ATOMS: atom_id res chain seq x y z
N ARG A 1 7.83 10.00 -7.54
CA ARG A 1 7.32 9.66 -6.18
C ARG A 1 6.71 10.87 -5.46
N SER A 2 7.25 12.07 -5.65
CA SER A 2 6.90 13.25 -4.84
C SER A 2 5.51 13.82 -5.10
N VAL A 3 5.02 13.87 -6.34
CA VAL A 3 3.73 14.53 -6.68
C VAL A 3 2.53 13.75 -6.14
N GLY A 4 2.50 12.43 -6.35
CA GLY A 4 1.44 11.57 -5.81
C GLY A 4 1.42 11.55 -4.27
N GLY A 5 2.59 11.53 -3.64
CA GLY A 5 2.72 11.59 -2.18
C GLY A 5 2.22 12.90 -1.59
N ILE A 6 2.56 14.04 -2.19
CA ILE A 6 2.09 15.37 -1.74
C ILE A 6 0.57 15.46 -1.88
N ALA A 7 0.01 15.05 -3.02
CA ALA A 7 -1.44 15.04 -3.22
C ALA A 7 -2.16 14.14 -2.20
N ALA A 8 -1.58 12.98 -1.89
CA ALA A 8 -2.12 12.05 -0.92
C ALA A 8 -2.10 12.62 0.52
N ILE A 9 -1.00 13.30 0.91
CA ILE A 9 -0.89 13.96 2.23
C ILE A 9 -1.89 15.10 2.35
N LEU A 10 -2.04 15.92 1.30
CA LEU A 10 -3.00 17.01 1.28
C LEU A 10 -4.45 16.49 1.35
N ALA A 11 -4.75 15.41 0.63
CA ALA A 11 -6.04 14.75 0.74
C ALA A 11 -6.29 14.23 2.16
N LEU A 12 -5.30 13.57 2.78
CA LEU A 12 -5.41 13.05 4.14
C LEU A 12 -5.63 14.18 5.17
N SER A 13 -4.94 15.30 5.03
CA SER A 13 -5.08 16.46 5.93
C SER A 13 -6.45 17.12 5.82
N SER A 14 -7.12 17.01 4.67
CA SER A 14 -8.46 17.55 4.43
C SER A 14 -9.57 16.72 5.08
N PHE A 15 -9.32 15.45 5.41
CA PHE A 15 -10.32 14.56 6.01
C PHE A 15 -10.44 14.64 7.54
N GLY A 16 -9.64 15.48 8.21
CA GLY A 16 -9.70 15.67 9.66
C GLY A 16 -9.34 14.41 10.47
N GLU A 17 -9.86 14.28 11.69
CA GLU A 17 -9.66 13.09 12.53
C GLU A 17 -10.35 11.86 11.94
N ILE A 18 -9.56 10.97 11.36
CA ILE A 18 -10.07 9.73 10.79
C ILE A 18 -10.37 8.75 11.93
N ARG A 19 -11.64 8.61 12.25
CA ARG A 19 -12.14 7.71 13.31
C ARG A 19 -11.92 6.21 13.03
N ARG A 20 -11.64 5.83 11.77
CA ARG A 20 -11.49 4.43 11.33
C ARG A 20 -10.25 4.25 10.47
N LYS A 21 -9.08 4.48 11.08
CA LYS A 21 -7.79 4.37 10.38
C LYS A 21 -7.54 2.99 9.76
N GLY A 22 -7.97 1.93 10.45
CA GLY A 22 -7.82 0.56 9.96
C GLY A 22 -8.66 0.27 8.71
N LEU A 23 -9.92 0.74 8.67
CA LEU A 23 -10.76 0.60 7.47
C LEU A 23 -10.19 1.40 6.29
N LEU A 24 -9.73 2.63 6.54
CA LEU A 24 -9.09 3.43 5.50
C LEU A 24 -7.84 2.76 4.95
N TYR A 25 -7.01 2.17 5.81
CA TYR A 25 -5.83 1.42 5.40
C TYR A 25 -6.19 0.26 4.46
N LEU A 26 -7.23 -0.52 4.79
CA LEU A 26 -7.70 -1.60 3.92
C LEU A 26 -8.23 -1.10 2.57
N ILE A 27 -8.96 0.02 2.56
CA ILE A 27 -9.43 0.64 1.31
C ILE A 27 -8.23 1.08 0.45
N VAL A 28 -7.24 1.74 1.04
CA VAL A 28 -6.02 2.17 0.35
C VAL A 28 -5.28 0.99 -0.26
N LEU A 29 -5.14 -0.13 0.47
CA LEU A 29 -4.51 -1.35 -0.05
C LEU A 29 -5.30 -1.95 -1.21
N ASN A 30 -6.64 -1.95 -1.15
CA ASN A 30 -7.48 -2.45 -2.24
C ASN A 30 -7.35 -1.56 -3.49
N VAL A 31 -7.41 -0.24 -3.33
CA VAL A 31 -7.22 0.70 -4.46
C VAL A 31 -5.83 0.55 -5.06
N PHE A 32 -4.80 0.38 -4.22
CA PHE A 32 -3.43 0.14 -4.65
C PHE A 32 -3.33 -1.16 -5.48
N GLY A 33 -3.89 -2.27 -4.99
CA GLY A 33 -3.90 -3.55 -5.69
C GLY A 33 -4.64 -3.49 -7.03
N VAL A 34 -5.83 -2.87 -7.06
CA VAL A 34 -6.59 -2.67 -8.30
C VAL A 34 -5.79 -1.83 -9.31
N SER A 35 -5.14 -0.75 -8.84
CA SER A 35 -4.32 0.11 -9.71
C SER A 35 -3.14 -0.63 -10.32
N LEU A 36 -2.50 -1.57 -9.57
CA LEU A 36 -1.44 -2.43 -10.11
C LEU A 36 -1.97 -3.38 -11.19
N VAL A 37 -3.13 -3.99 -10.96
CA VAL A 37 -3.78 -4.86 -11.97
C VAL A 37 -4.11 -4.04 -13.22
N LEU A 38 -4.72 -2.86 -13.05
CA LEU A 38 -5.04 -1.98 -14.17
C LEU A 38 -3.79 -1.58 -14.95
N LEU A 39 -2.68 -1.27 -14.27
CA LEU A 39 -1.43 -0.90 -14.92
C LEU A 39 -0.91 -2.01 -15.83
N GLY A 40 -1.16 -3.28 -15.49
CA GLY A 40 -0.79 -4.42 -16.34
C GLY A 40 -1.60 -4.55 -17.64
N PHE A 41 -2.73 -3.87 -17.76
CA PHE A 41 -3.61 -3.91 -18.96
C PHE A 41 -3.63 -2.60 -19.74
N VAL A 42 -3.02 -1.53 -19.21
CA VAL A 42 -3.05 -0.21 -19.86
C VAL A 42 -1.91 -0.07 -20.87
N ASP A 43 -2.25 0.20 -22.11
CA ASP A 43 -1.29 0.40 -23.22
C ASP A 43 -1.16 1.89 -23.62
N THR A 44 -2.01 2.77 -23.10
CA THR A 44 -2.03 4.19 -23.44
C THR A 44 -1.16 5.01 -22.48
N PHE A 45 -0.21 5.79 -23.02
CA PHE A 45 0.74 6.58 -22.24
C PHE A 45 0.08 7.46 -21.16
N TYR A 46 -0.96 8.22 -21.51
CA TYR A 46 -1.64 9.13 -20.57
C TYR A 46 -2.32 8.38 -19.43
N LEU A 47 -2.96 7.24 -19.72
CA LEU A 47 -3.58 6.39 -18.69
C LEU A 47 -2.52 5.74 -17.82
N THR A 48 -1.41 5.27 -18.38
CA THR A 48 -0.28 4.73 -17.62
C THR A 48 0.23 5.75 -16.60
N VAL A 49 0.45 6.99 -17.03
CA VAL A 49 0.91 8.07 -16.14
C VAL A 49 -0.11 8.34 -15.03
N ALA A 50 -1.40 8.41 -15.37
CA ALA A 50 -2.45 8.63 -14.39
C ALA A 50 -2.51 7.51 -13.34
N VAL A 51 -2.45 6.24 -13.78
CA VAL A 51 -2.46 5.08 -12.87
C VAL A 51 -1.21 5.05 -11.99
N ILE A 52 -0.03 5.38 -12.53
CA ILE A 52 1.21 5.49 -11.75
C ILE A 52 1.11 6.57 -10.65
N ILE A 53 0.48 7.71 -10.94
CA ILE A 53 0.24 8.75 -9.94
C ILE A 53 -0.63 8.21 -8.79
N VAL A 54 -1.71 7.50 -9.11
CA VAL A 54 -2.58 6.86 -8.12
C VAL A 54 -1.81 5.82 -7.30
N ILE A 55 -1.05 4.93 -7.94
CA ILE A 55 -0.21 3.93 -7.28
C ILE A 55 0.75 4.59 -6.27
N ASN A 56 1.46 5.63 -6.69
CA ASN A 56 2.39 6.34 -5.80
C ASN A 56 1.67 7.03 -4.63
N GLY A 57 0.50 7.62 -4.88
CA GLY A 57 -0.34 8.22 -3.85
C GLY A 57 -0.83 7.18 -2.83
N MET A 58 -1.35 6.04 -3.29
CA MET A 58 -1.82 4.96 -2.42
C MET A 58 -0.68 4.32 -1.64
N GLY A 59 0.51 4.15 -2.26
CA GLY A 59 1.70 3.68 -1.57
C GLY A 59 2.11 4.60 -0.42
N ALA A 60 2.19 5.91 -0.65
CA ALA A 60 2.51 6.88 0.38
C ALA A 60 1.47 6.90 1.51
N LEU A 61 0.18 6.82 1.19
CA LEU A 61 -0.90 6.71 2.19
C LEU A 61 -0.79 5.43 3.00
N SER A 62 -0.50 4.30 2.36
CA SER A 62 -0.30 3.02 3.04
C SER A 62 0.84 3.10 4.06
N ASP A 63 1.98 3.71 3.69
CA ASP A 63 3.12 3.90 4.58
C ASP A 63 2.76 4.75 5.80
N ILE A 64 2.09 5.88 5.60
CA ILE A 64 1.67 6.79 6.68
C ILE A 64 0.65 6.13 7.59
N LEU A 65 -0.35 5.46 7.03
CA LEU A 65 -1.40 4.80 7.81
C LEU A 65 -0.86 3.61 8.60
N SER A 66 0.05 2.81 8.02
CA SER A 66 0.67 1.69 8.72
C SER A 66 1.47 2.16 9.93
N GLN A 67 2.27 3.23 9.79
CA GLN A 67 3.00 3.83 10.90
C GLN A 67 2.05 4.38 11.98
N SER A 68 1.00 5.10 11.55
CA SER A 68 0.01 5.66 12.47
C SER A 68 -0.73 4.56 13.24
N LEU A 69 -1.09 3.44 12.59
CA LEU A 69 -1.72 2.29 13.24
C LEU A 69 -0.80 1.64 14.25
N VAL A 70 0.47 1.40 13.92
CA VAL A 70 1.45 0.84 14.87
C VAL A 70 1.57 1.72 16.10
N GLN A 71 1.67 3.04 15.92
CA GLN A 71 1.79 3.99 17.04
C GLN A 71 0.52 4.07 17.91
N THR A 72 -0.64 3.81 17.34
CA THR A 72 -1.92 3.90 18.06
C THR A 72 -2.29 2.61 18.79
N VAL A 73 -1.94 1.46 18.22
CA VAL A 73 -2.38 0.14 18.73
C VAL A 73 -1.37 -0.47 19.71
N VAL A 74 -0.09 -0.13 19.55
CA VAL A 74 0.98 -0.73 20.35
C VAL A 74 1.19 0.05 21.65
N PRO A 75 1.19 -0.62 22.83
CA PRO A 75 1.53 0.00 24.11
C PRO A 75 2.90 0.66 24.06
N ASP A 76 3.09 1.73 24.83
CA ASP A 76 4.32 2.53 24.84
C ASP A 76 5.58 1.71 25.09
N GLU A 77 5.49 0.71 25.98
CA GLU A 77 6.58 -0.20 26.36
C GLU A 77 7.07 -1.07 25.18
N MET A 78 6.20 -1.38 24.21
CA MET A 78 6.50 -2.22 23.07
C MET A 78 6.66 -1.42 21.76
N ARG A 79 6.42 -0.10 21.78
CA ARG A 79 6.43 0.75 20.58
C ARG A 79 7.78 0.74 19.89
N GLY A 80 8.89 0.76 20.64
CA GLY A 80 10.24 0.68 20.06
C GLY A 80 10.47 -0.62 19.30
N ARG A 81 10.01 -1.75 19.83
CA ARG A 81 10.15 -3.07 19.17
C ARG A 81 9.28 -3.16 17.91
N ALA A 82 8.05 -2.65 17.97
CA ALA A 82 7.15 -2.62 16.83
C ALA A 82 7.67 -1.70 15.72
N MET A 83 8.20 -0.53 16.06
CA MET A 83 8.83 0.37 15.08
C MET A 83 10.13 -0.22 14.52
N GLY A 84 10.89 -0.96 15.31
CA GLY A 84 12.06 -1.72 14.83
C GLY A 84 11.69 -2.78 13.80
N SER A 85 10.64 -3.57 14.03
CA SER A 85 10.16 -4.56 13.05
C SER A 85 9.60 -3.89 11.79
N TRP A 86 8.93 -2.74 11.91
CA TRP A 86 8.51 -1.94 10.76
C TRP A 86 9.72 -1.43 9.95
N ALA A 87 10.76 -0.94 10.61
CA ALA A 87 11.98 -0.48 9.94
C ALA A 87 12.67 -1.62 9.18
N VAL A 88 12.71 -2.83 9.74
CA VAL A 88 13.19 -4.03 9.05
C VAL A 88 12.34 -4.35 7.83
N ALA A 89 11.03 -4.30 7.94
CA ALA A 89 10.12 -4.54 6.81
C ALA A 89 10.35 -3.53 5.66
N VAL A 90 10.55 -2.25 5.98
CA VAL A 90 10.90 -1.21 5.00
C VAL A 90 12.30 -1.47 4.42
N GLY A 91 13.27 -1.87 5.25
CA GLY A 91 14.62 -2.24 4.81
C GLY A 91 14.67 -3.43 3.85
N LEU A 92 13.65 -4.31 3.89
CA LEU A 92 13.48 -5.41 2.93
C LEU A 92 12.86 -4.97 1.60
N GLY A 93 12.50 -3.72 1.44
CA GLY A 93 11.94 -3.16 0.18
C GLY A 93 12.76 -3.50 -1.07
N PRO A 94 14.12 -3.41 -1.08
CA PRO A 94 14.94 -3.83 -2.21
C PRO A 94 14.74 -5.30 -2.62
N VAL A 95 14.47 -6.19 -1.66
CA VAL A 95 14.16 -7.61 -1.95
C VAL A 95 12.85 -7.74 -2.71
N GLY A 96 11.83 -6.97 -2.33
CA GLY A 96 10.57 -6.89 -3.08
C GLY A 96 10.77 -6.36 -4.51
N HIS A 97 11.61 -5.34 -4.70
CA HIS A 97 11.93 -4.83 -6.03
C HIS A 97 12.69 -5.88 -6.89
N LEU A 98 13.61 -6.64 -6.30
CA LEU A 98 14.28 -7.75 -6.98
C LEU A 98 13.30 -8.85 -7.38
N GLN A 99 12.34 -9.19 -6.51
CA GLN A 99 11.30 -10.17 -6.81
C GLN A 99 10.43 -9.74 -7.99
N ILE A 100 10.00 -8.47 -8.04
CA ILE A 100 9.24 -7.93 -9.17
C ILE A 100 10.10 -7.95 -10.45
N GLY A 101 11.37 -7.55 -10.34
CA GLY A 101 12.30 -7.55 -11.48
C GLY A 101 12.54 -8.95 -12.06
N THR A 102 12.73 -9.97 -11.21
CA THR A 102 12.89 -11.36 -11.64
C THR A 102 11.60 -11.91 -12.25
N LEU A 103 10.45 -11.65 -11.68
CA LEU A 103 9.16 -12.02 -12.26
C LEU A 103 8.95 -11.37 -13.63
N ALA A 104 9.29 -10.09 -13.78
CA ALA A 104 9.18 -9.37 -15.05
C ALA A 104 10.16 -9.91 -16.11
N ALA A 105 11.34 -10.38 -15.72
CA ALA A 105 12.32 -10.98 -16.62
C ALA A 105 11.91 -12.38 -17.11
N VAL A 106 11.26 -13.17 -16.25
CA VAL A 106 10.85 -14.56 -16.57
C VAL A 106 9.49 -14.60 -17.30
N LEU A 107 8.56 -13.75 -16.92
CA LEU A 107 7.21 -13.69 -17.49
C LEU A 107 7.09 -12.53 -18.49
N THR A 108 6.52 -11.45 -18.02
CA THR A 108 6.45 -10.14 -18.67
C THR A 108 6.20 -9.10 -17.59
N VAL A 109 6.53 -7.83 -17.86
CA VAL A 109 6.26 -6.73 -16.92
C VAL A 109 4.76 -6.66 -16.57
N ASN A 110 3.90 -6.79 -17.59
CA ASN A 110 2.45 -6.71 -17.41
C ASN A 110 1.94 -7.83 -16.51
N LEU A 111 2.37 -9.06 -16.74
CA LEU A 111 1.95 -10.21 -15.95
C LEU A 111 2.49 -10.14 -14.50
N ALA A 112 3.72 -9.67 -14.34
CA ALA A 112 4.29 -9.45 -13.00
C ALA A 112 3.49 -8.43 -12.19
N LEU A 113 3.07 -7.32 -12.80
CA LEU A 113 2.22 -6.30 -12.18
C LEU A 113 0.84 -6.85 -11.79
N VAL A 114 0.20 -7.61 -12.70
CA VAL A 114 -1.10 -8.25 -12.45
C VAL A 114 -1.01 -9.22 -11.28
N LEU A 115 -0.01 -10.09 -11.25
CA LEU A 115 0.19 -11.07 -10.18
C LEU A 115 0.42 -10.39 -8.83
N HIS A 116 1.23 -9.32 -8.81
CA HIS A 116 1.45 -8.51 -7.59
C HIS A 116 0.16 -7.84 -7.11
N GLY A 117 -0.59 -7.25 -8.03
CA GLY A 117 -1.87 -6.61 -7.71
C GLY A 117 -2.89 -7.60 -7.16
N ILE A 118 -3.03 -8.79 -7.77
CA ILE A 118 -3.90 -9.87 -7.28
C ILE A 118 -3.45 -10.37 -5.91
N GLY A 119 -2.14 -10.58 -5.71
CA GLY A 119 -1.60 -10.98 -4.42
C GLY A 119 -1.91 -9.97 -3.31
N LEU A 120 -1.75 -8.68 -3.59
CA LEU A 120 -2.08 -7.63 -2.65
C LEU A 120 -3.58 -7.56 -2.33
N LEU A 121 -4.43 -7.70 -3.36
CA LEU A 121 -5.89 -7.75 -3.19
C LEU A 121 -6.31 -8.95 -2.33
N ALA A 122 -5.75 -10.13 -2.60
CA ALA A 122 -6.03 -11.33 -1.82
C ALA A 122 -5.65 -11.14 -0.34
N LEU A 123 -4.46 -10.59 -0.06
CA LEU A 123 -4.02 -10.27 1.30
C LEU A 123 -4.92 -9.23 1.98
N ALA A 124 -5.32 -8.17 1.26
CA ALA A 124 -6.20 -7.15 1.80
C ALA A 124 -7.61 -7.71 2.11
N ILE A 125 -8.14 -8.59 1.26
CA ILE A 125 -9.42 -9.27 1.47
C ILE A 125 -9.32 -10.22 2.67
N VAL A 126 -8.28 -11.04 2.75
CA VAL A 126 -8.05 -11.95 3.88
C VAL A 126 -7.96 -11.13 5.18
N ALA A 127 -7.22 -10.04 5.20
CA ALA A 127 -7.13 -9.15 6.36
C ALA A 127 -8.50 -8.57 6.75
N LEU A 128 -9.34 -8.23 5.77
CA LEU A 128 -10.69 -7.73 5.99
C LEU A 128 -11.57 -8.74 6.72
N PHE A 129 -11.47 -10.02 6.36
CA PHE A 129 -12.28 -11.09 6.95
C PHE A 129 -11.71 -11.62 8.26
N MET A 130 -10.39 -11.79 8.36
CA MET A 130 -9.74 -12.37 9.55
C MET A 130 -9.59 -11.40 10.72
N SER A 131 -9.63 -10.08 10.46
CA SER A 131 -9.35 -9.08 11.50
C SER A 131 -10.50 -8.08 11.68
N PRO A 132 -11.64 -8.48 12.28
CA PRO A 132 -12.75 -7.57 12.55
C PRO A 132 -12.35 -6.40 13.48
N ARG A 133 -11.26 -6.56 14.26
CA ARG A 133 -10.71 -5.49 15.10
C ARG A 133 -10.11 -4.35 14.29
N ILE A 134 -9.45 -4.64 13.15
CA ILE A 134 -8.87 -3.61 12.27
C ILE A 134 -9.97 -2.70 11.70
N ARG A 135 -11.15 -3.23 11.45
CA ARG A 135 -12.31 -2.47 10.93
C ARG A 135 -12.87 -1.45 11.93
N ARG A 136 -12.58 -1.60 13.21
CA ARG A 136 -13.08 -0.73 14.31
C ARG A 136 -12.04 0.28 14.77
N LEU A 137 -10.77 0.12 14.37
CA LEU A 137 -9.68 1.06 14.57
C LEU A 137 -9.73 2.17 13.50
#